data_84d3142b8aba36938e9882f231f85fa7
#
_entry.id   84d3142b8aba36938e9882f231f85fa7
#
_cell.length_a   1.000
_cell.length_b   1.000
_cell.length_c   1.000
_cell.angle_alpha   90.00
_cell.angle_beta   90.00
_cell.angle_gamma   90.00
#
_symmetry.space_group_name_H-M   'P 1'
#
loop_
_entity.id
_entity.type
_entity.pdbx_description
1 polymer ?
#
loop_
_entity_poly.entity_id
_entity_poly.type
_entity_poly.pdbx_seq_one_letter_code
_entity_poly.pdbx_strand_id
1 'polypeptide(L)'
;MPGAFVEPVAVSVHATGRAGDLKGRNVVVLGAGPIGNFVSQACRCRGAAKVLVTDLSDFRLDLARQCGAQAVSRADAEPLTDAAQRVFGSEGFDVAFECAGSEKAVAGAVEAIDKGGTILVLGVFGQRPRIDMASVCEHELRLVGSLMYQRPDYVRAVEWIAAGQVRTEPLDSRHFPLEAYLEAYRFIDSSGPRSMKVFIDL
;
A
#
# COMPACT_ATOMS: atom_id res chain seq x y z
N MET A 1 -0.44 -20.92 3.07
CA MET A 1 -0.51 -20.84 4.55
C MET A 1 -0.83 -19.42 5.01
N PRO A 2 -2.03 -19.11 5.50
CA PRO A 2 -2.39 -17.73 5.87
C PRO A 2 -1.55 -17.16 7.01
N GLY A 3 -0.98 -18.00 7.89
CA GLY A 3 -0.18 -17.56 9.04
C GLY A 3 1.06 -16.74 8.71
N ALA A 4 1.76 -17.06 7.62
CA ALA A 4 2.95 -16.33 7.20
C ALA A 4 2.65 -14.91 6.67
N PHE A 5 1.38 -14.62 6.37
CA PHE A 5 0.92 -13.28 5.96
C PHE A 5 0.53 -12.39 7.15
N VAL A 6 0.40 -12.92 8.37
CA VAL A 6 -0.04 -12.13 9.53
C VAL A 6 0.88 -10.94 9.78
N GLU A 7 2.19 -11.15 9.65
CA GLU A 7 3.17 -10.08 9.87
C GLU A 7 2.98 -8.90 8.89
N PRO A 8 3.01 -9.07 7.56
CA PRO A 8 2.84 -7.94 6.65
C PRO A 8 1.43 -7.32 6.69
N VAL A 9 0.42 -8.10 7.07
CA VAL A 9 -0.92 -7.55 7.33
C VAL A 9 -0.91 -6.69 8.60
N ALA A 10 -0.20 -7.09 9.67
CA ALA A 10 -0.08 -6.29 10.88
C ALA A 10 0.60 -4.93 10.63
N VAL A 11 1.60 -4.86 9.73
CA VAL A 11 2.17 -3.58 9.26
C VAL A 11 1.09 -2.68 8.69
N SER A 12 0.19 -3.23 7.88
CA SER A 12 -0.90 -2.48 7.24
C SER A 12 -1.97 -2.05 8.24
N VAL A 13 -2.29 -2.90 9.23
CA VAL A 13 -3.19 -2.55 10.35
C VAL A 13 -2.62 -1.36 11.12
N HIS A 14 -1.33 -1.41 11.46
CA HIS A 14 -0.64 -0.34 12.18
C HIS A 14 -0.68 0.97 11.39
N ALA A 15 -0.24 0.94 10.13
CA ALA A 15 -0.20 2.12 9.27
C ALA A 15 -1.57 2.79 9.12
N THR A 16 -2.62 1.99 8.85
CA THR A 16 -3.98 2.52 8.73
C THR A 16 -4.54 3.04 10.06
N GLY A 17 -4.09 2.49 11.20
CA GLY A 17 -4.40 3.04 12.52
C GLY A 17 -3.76 4.41 12.77
N ARG A 18 -2.55 4.64 12.25
CA ARG A 18 -1.85 5.93 12.36
C ARG A 18 -2.48 7.03 11.49
N ALA A 19 -3.23 6.67 10.46
CA ALA A 19 -3.95 7.62 9.62
C ALA A 19 -5.15 8.27 10.33
N GLY A 20 -5.58 7.72 11.45
CA GLY A 20 -6.81 8.14 12.14
C GLY A 20 -8.06 7.45 11.61
N ASP A 21 -9.20 8.12 11.66
CA ASP A 21 -10.46 7.55 11.17
C ASP A 21 -10.52 7.60 9.65
N LEU A 22 -10.64 6.42 9.03
CA LEU A 22 -10.76 6.26 7.57
C LEU A 22 -12.20 6.08 7.10
N LYS A 23 -13.17 6.01 8.02
CA LYS A 23 -14.57 5.79 7.65
C LYS A 23 -15.08 6.91 6.75
N GLY A 24 -15.53 6.53 5.56
CA GLY A 24 -16.04 7.46 4.55
C GLY A 24 -14.98 8.30 3.83
N ARG A 25 -13.68 8.11 4.11
CA ARG A 25 -12.59 8.84 3.46
C ARG A 25 -12.25 8.25 2.09
N ASN A 26 -11.83 9.12 1.18
CA ASN A 26 -11.17 8.77 -0.06
C ASN A 26 -9.67 8.60 0.20
N VAL A 27 -9.11 7.48 -0.26
CA VAL A 27 -7.73 7.08 0.06
C VAL A 27 -6.95 6.76 -1.21
N VAL A 28 -5.70 7.20 -1.27
CA VAL A 28 -4.74 6.80 -2.29
C VAL A 28 -3.67 5.92 -1.67
N VAL A 29 -3.32 4.82 -2.36
CA VAL A 29 -2.17 3.95 -2.01
C VAL A 29 -1.19 3.96 -3.18
N LEU A 30 0.01 4.47 -2.93
CA LEU A 30 1.09 4.60 -3.90
C LEU A 30 2.04 3.41 -3.78
N GLY A 31 1.98 2.53 -4.78
CA GLY A 31 2.65 1.24 -4.81
C GLY A 31 1.71 0.08 -4.48
N ALA A 32 1.58 -0.88 -5.42
CA ALA A 32 0.79 -2.10 -5.28
C ALA A 32 1.67 -3.34 -4.96
N GLY A 33 2.84 -3.15 -4.36
CA GLY A 33 3.63 -4.23 -3.79
C GLY A 33 2.88 -4.93 -2.64
N PRO A 34 3.50 -5.93 -1.97
CA PRO A 34 2.82 -6.66 -0.89
C PRO A 34 2.23 -5.74 0.19
N ILE A 35 3.00 -4.76 0.66
CA ILE A 35 2.55 -3.84 1.71
C ILE A 35 1.42 -2.93 1.21
N GLY A 36 1.57 -2.29 0.04
CA GLY A 36 0.51 -1.41 -0.49
C GLY A 36 -0.78 -2.16 -0.77
N ASN A 37 -0.68 -3.41 -1.21
CA ASN A 37 -1.85 -4.26 -1.42
C ASN A 37 -2.58 -4.53 -0.10
N PHE A 38 -1.86 -4.89 0.98
CA PHE A 38 -2.48 -5.08 2.29
C PHE A 38 -3.00 -3.77 2.90
N VAL A 39 -2.30 -2.65 2.68
CA VAL A 39 -2.79 -1.31 3.09
C VAL A 39 -4.12 -0.99 2.41
N SER A 40 -4.26 -1.25 1.10
CA SER A 40 -5.51 -0.99 0.39
C SER A 40 -6.68 -1.82 0.95
N GLN A 41 -6.43 -3.07 1.29
CA GLN A 41 -7.42 -3.94 1.93
C GLN A 41 -7.74 -3.47 3.36
N ALA A 42 -6.73 -3.09 4.15
CA ALA A 42 -6.90 -2.58 5.50
C ALA A 42 -7.70 -1.26 5.53
N CYS A 43 -7.50 -0.35 4.55
CA CYS A 43 -8.31 0.86 4.41
C CYS A 43 -9.80 0.51 4.23
N ARG A 44 -10.11 -0.49 3.41
CA ARG A 44 -11.49 -0.98 3.22
C ARG A 44 -12.05 -1.59 4.50
N CYS A 45 -11.27 -2.40 5.22
CA CYS A 45 -11.67 -2.95 6.51
C CYS A 45 -11.98 -1.85 7.55
N ARG A 46 -11.35 -0.68 7.43
CA ARG A 46 -11.62 0.51 8.26
C ARG A 46 -12.71 1.42 7.70
N GLY A 47 -13.40 1.00 6.62
CA GLY A 47 -14.56 1.72 6.09
C GLY A 47 -14.22 2.89 5.17
N ALA A 48 -13.04 2.93 4.55
CA ALA A 48 -12.75 3.91 3.50
C ALA A 48 -13.82 3.84 2.39
N ALA A 49 -14.26 5.00 1.89
CA ALA A 49 -15.31 5.09 0.89
C ALA A 49 -14.80 4.59 -0.47
N LYS A 50 -13.65 5.10 -0.90
CA LYS A 50 -12.98 4.68 -2.13
C LYS A 50 -11.49 4.56 -1.89
N VAL A 51 -10.85 3.58 -2.53
CA VAL A 51 -9.40 3.37 -2.50
C VAL A 51 -8.88 3.31 -3.93
N LEU A 52 -8.01 4.25 -4.29
CA LEU A 52 -7.23 4.25 -5.52
C LEU A 52 -5.85 3.67 -5.24
N VAL A 53 -5.44 2.65 -5.98
CA VAL A 53 -4.09 2.07 -5.89
C VAL A 53 -3.31 2.40 -7.17
N THR A 54 -2.07 2.88 -7.03
CA THR A 54 -1.21 3.17 -8.17
C THR A 54 0.05 2.32 -8.15
N ASP A 55 0.54 1.90 -9.31
CA ASP A 55 1.83 1.19 -9.48
C ASP A 55 2.34 1.35 -10.90
N LEU A 56 3.59 1.00 -11.15
CA LEU A 56 4.18 0.92 -12.49
C LEU A 56 3.92 -0.43 -13.19
N SER A 57 3.47 -1.44 -12.46
CA SER A 57 3.30 -2.82 -12.92
C SER A 57 1.82 -3.17 -13.07
N ASP A 58 1.40 -3.47 -14.32
CA ASP A 58 0.05 -3.98 -14.57
C ASP A 58 -0.23 -5.27 -13.81
N PHE A 59 0.78 -6.16 -13.69
CA PHE A 59 0.66 -7.40 -12.91
C PHE A 59 0.26 -7.11 -11.45
N ARG A 60 0.91 -6.13 -10.81
CA ARG A 60 0.60 -5.76 -9.42
C ARG A 60 -0.76 -5.07 -9.30
N LEU A 61 -1.13 -4.25 -10.27
CA LEU A 61 -2.44 -3.61 -10.33
C LEU A 61 -3.56 -4.64 -10.52
N ASP A 62 -3.33 -5.68 -11.31
CA ASP A 62 -4.30 -6.77 -11.48
C ASP A 62 -4.48 -7.59 -10.19
N LEU A 63 -3.40 -7.85 -9.45
CA LEU A 63 -3.49 -8.45 -8.13
C LEU A 63 -4.23 -7.54 -7.13
N ALA A 64 -4.01 -6.23 -7.18
CA ALA A 64 -4.78 -5.29 -6.36
C ALA A 64 -6.28 -5.36 -6.65
N ARG A 65 -6.68 -5.47 -7.92
CA ARG A 65 -8.10 -5.70 -8.31
C ARG A 65 -8.62 -7.02 -7.76
N GLN A 66 -7.85 -8.11 -7.86
CA GLN A 66 -8.22 -9.41 -7.29
C GLN A 66 -8.39 -9.35 -5.77
N CYS A 67 -7.59 -8.53 -5.09
CA CYS A 67 -7.72 -8.25 -3.67
C CYS A 67 -8.84 -7.24 -3.35
N GLY A 68 -9.57 -6.77 -4.36
CA GLY A 68 -10.76 -5.93 -4.22
C GLY A 68 -10.47 -4.43 -4.23
N ALA A 69 -9.37 -3.97 -4.79
CA ALA A 69 -9.17 -2.54 -5.08
C ALA A 69 -10.25 -2.06 -6.07
N GLN A 70 -10.93 -0.99 -5.71
CA GLN A 70 -12.04 -0.45 -6.50
C GLN A 70 -11.57 0.33 -7.72
N ALA A 71 -10.41 0.97 -7.61
CA ALA A 71 -9.78 1.73 -8.67
C ALA A 71 -8.26 1.52 -8.67
N VAL A 72 -7.69 1.45 -9.85
CA VAL A 72 -6.24 1.39 -10.02
C VAL A 72 -5.81 2.34 -11.13
N SER A 73 -4.54 2.78 -11.10
CA SER A 73 -3.93 3.59 -12.14
C SER A 73 -2.45 3.26 -12.32
N ARG A 74 -2.00 3.31 -13.58
CA ARG A 74 -0.57 3.23 -13.91
C ARG A 74 0.10 4.58 -13.67
N ALA A 75 1.04 4.61 -12.72
CA ALA A 75 1.70 5.84 -12.28
C ALA A 75 2.66 6.46 -13.32
N ASP A 76 3.02 5.72 -14.38
CA ASP A 76 3.82 6.22 -15.51
C ASP A 76 2.97 6.64 -16.72
N ALA A 77 1.69 6.27 -16.75
CA ALA A 77 0.78 6.57 -17.85
C ALA A 77 -0.24 7.68 -17.52
N GLU A 78 -0.58 7.86 -16.24
CA GLU A 78 -1.57 8.83 -15.79
C GLU A 78 -1.02 9.59 -14.56
N PRO A 79 -0.97 10.95 -14.58
CA PRO A 79 -0.65 11.74 -13.40
C PRO A 79 -1.60 11.43 -12.24
N LEU A 80 -1.09 11.51 -10.99
CA LEU A 80 -1.92 11.21 -9.82
C LEU A 80 -3.11 12.15 -9.68
N THR A 81 -2.94 13.43 -10.04
CA THR A 81 -4.02 14.43 -10.05
C THR A 81 -5.18 14.01 -10.95
N ASP A 82 -4.86 13.51 -12.16
CA ASP A 82 -5.86 13.08 -13.14
C ASP A 82 -6.56 11.80 -12.71
N ALA A 83 -5.78 10.84 -12.17
CA ALA A 83 -6.32 9.61 -11.59
C ALA A 83 -7.25 9.90 -10.41
N ALA A 84 -6.86 10.81 -9.51
CA ALA A 84 -7.67 11.23 -8.37
C ALA A 84 -8.96 11.93 -8.84
N GLN A 85 -8.87 12.86 -9.79
CA GLN A 85 -10.04 13.51 -10.37
C GLN A 85 -11.00 12.51 -11.04
N ARG A 86 -10.49 11.55 -11.76
CA ARG A 86 -11.28 10.48 -12.41
C ARG A 86 -12.02 9.60 -11.40
N VAL A 87 -11.37 9.27 -10.26
CA VAL A 87 -11.91 8.33 -9.28
C VAL A 87 -12.79 9.01 -8.22
N PHE A 88 -12.36 10.16 -7.74
CA PHE A 88 -12.98 10.87 -6.61
C PHE A 88 -13.80 12.09 -7.05
N GLY A 89 -13.59 12.60 -8.27
CA GLY A 89 -14.22 13.81 -8.75
C GLY A 89 -13.79 15.04 -7.94
N SER A 90 -14.73 15.93 -7.69
CA SER A 90 -14.50 17.15 -6.89
C SER A 90 -14.32 16.88 -5.38
N GLU A 91 -14.56 15.66 -4.92
CA GLU A 91 -14.38 15.31 -3.50
C GLU A 91 -12.89 15.16 -3.13
N GLY A 92 -11.99 14.96 -4.12
CA GLY A 92 -10.57 14.75 -3.87
C GLY A 92 -10.25 13.59 -2.93
N PHE A 93 -9.11 13.65 -2.24
CA PHE A 93 -8.73 12.67 -1.22
C PHE A 93 -7.92 13.32 -0.09
N ASP A 94 -8.15 12.86 1.14
CA ASP A 94 -7.51 13.40 2.34
C ASP A 94 -6.37 12.52 2.89
N VAL A 95 -6.25 11.29 2.44
CA VAL A 95 -5.26 10.33 2.98
C VAL A 95 -4.53 9.63 1.86
N ALA A 96 -3.21 9.65 1.93
CA ALA A 96 -2.33 8.89 1.05
C ALA A 96 -1.40 7.97 1.85
N PHE A 97 -1.14 6.77 1.33
CA PHE A 97 -0.14 5.83 1.84
C PHE A 97 0.96 5.67 0.81
N GLU A 98 2.15 6.15 1.12
CA GLU A 98 3.33 5.95 0.31
C GLU A 98 3.97 4.60 0.67
N CYS A 99 3.86 3.61 -0.23
CA CYS A 99 4.33 2.23 -0.06
C CYS A 99 5.37 1.83 -1.13
N ALA A 100 5.79 2.77 -1.99
CA ALA A 100 6.72 2.50 -3.09
C ALA A 100 8.18 2.82 -2.74
N GLY A 101 8.43 3.67 -1.72
CA GLY A 101 9.75 4.19 -1.40
C GLY A 101 10.31 5.06 -2.52
N SER A 102 9.46 5.83 -3.20
CA SER A 102 9.80 6.60 -4.40
C SER A 102 9.61 8.10 -4.18
N GLU A 103 10.66 8.89 -4.50
CA GLU A 103 10.56 10.35 -4.51
C GLU A 103 9.40 10.84 -5.37
N LYS A 104 9.23 10.27 -6.57
CA LYS A 104 8.16 10.63 -7.49
C LYS A 104 6.77 10.37 -6.87
N ALA A 105 6.62 9.27 -6.15
CA ALA A 105 5.36 8.92 -5.51
C ALA A 105 4.99 9.89 -4.38
N VAL A 106 5.92 10.19 -3.47
CA VAL A 106 5.65 11.11 -2.36
C VAL A 106 5.47 12.55 -2.85
N ALA A 107 6.24 12.99 -3.84
CA ALA A 107 6.07 14.32 -4.44
C ALA A 107 4.70 14.46 -5.12
N GLY A 108 4.28 13.47 -5.91
CA GLY A 108 2.94 13.45 -6.50
C GLY A 108 1.82 13.42 -5.46
N ALA A 109 2.02 12.76 -4.32
CA ALA A 109 1.06 12.81 -3.23
C ALA A 109 0.93 14.21 -2.61
N VAL A 110 2.06 14.91 -2.38
CA VAL A 110 2.07 16.28 -1.85
C VAL A 110 1.37 17.26 -2.81
N GLU A 111 1.53 17.05 -4.13
CA GLU A 111 0.90 17.87 -5.15
C GLU A 111 -0.62 17.65 -5.25
N ALA A 112 -1.07 16.39 -5.12
CA ALA A 112 -2.43 15.98 -5.45
C ALA A 112 -3.40 15.91 -4.27
N ILE A 113 -2.89 15.81 -3.04
CA ILE A 113 -3.71 15.65 -1.83
C ILE A 113 -4.41 16.97 -1.45
N ASP A 114 -5.62 16.86 -0.91
CA ASP A 114 -6.37 18.01 -0.42
C ASP A 114 -5.66 18.68 0.78
N LYS A 115 -5.92 19.99 0.95
CA LYS A 115 -5.40 20.76 2.08
C LYS A 115 -5.81 20.15 3.42
N GLY A 116 -4.88 20.12 4.37
CA GLY A 116 -5.06 19.45 5.67
C GLY A 116 -4.92 17.94 5.62
N GLY A 117 -4.61 17.38 4.44
CA GLY A 117 -4.48 15.95 4.22
C GLY A 117 -3.29 15.30 4.93
N THR A 118 -3.31 13.98 5.01
CA THR A 118 -2.29 13.18 5.69
C THR A 118 -1.64 12.18 4.75
N ILE A 119 -0.31 12.21 4.68
CA ILE A 119 0.50 11.26 3.91
C ILE A 119 1.23 10.35 4.89
N LEU A 120 0.91 9.06 4.88
CA LEU A 120 1.58 8.00 5.64
C LEU A 120 2.76 7.47 4.81
N VAL A 121 3.96 7.51 5.38
CA VAL A 121 5.18 7.04 4.70
C VAL A 121 5.57 5.68 5.28
N LEU A 122 5.46 4.64 4.46
CA LEU A 122 5.81 3.25 4.77
C LEU A 122 6.96 2.74 3.89
N GLY A 123 7.10 3.31 2.70
CA GLY A 123 8.13 2.89 1.75
C GLY A 123 9.54 3.10 2.29
N VAL A 124 10.45 2.18 1.95
CA VAL A 124 11.86 2.30 2.28
C VAL A 124 12.58 3.00 1.11
N PHE A 125 13.02 4.21 1.35
CA PHE A 125 13.71 5.01 0.34
C PHE A 125 15.18 4.60 0.22
N GLY A 126 15.61 4.24 -0.98
CA GLY A 126 17.03 3.96 -1.25
C GLY A 126 17.91 5.22 -1.29
N GLN A 127 17.31 6.38 -1.50
CA GLN A 127 17.93 7.71 -1.48
C GLN A 127 17.04 8.69 -0.75
N ARG A 128 17.63 9.78 -0.26
CA ARG A 128 16.85 10.86 0.42
C ARG A 128 15.92 11.54 -0.59
N PRO A 129 14.59 11.49 -0.42
CA PRO A 129 13.66 12.14 -1.32
C PRO A 129 13.67 13.65 -1.14
N ARG A 130 13.49 14.38 -2.23
CA ARG A 130 13.18 15.81 -2.20
C ARG A 130 11.67 15.98 -2.08
N ILE A 131 11.25 16.80 -1.14
CA ILE A 131 9.83 17.11 -0.89
C ILE A 131 9.68 18.63 -0.92
N ASP A 132 8.65 19.10 -1.61
CA ASP A 132 8.28 20.51 -1.58
C ASP A 132 7.66 20.87 -0.23
N MET A 133 8.52 21.36 0.68
CA MET A 133 8.11 21.78 2.03
C MET A 133 7.30 23.07 2.01
N ALA A 134 7.35 23.88 0.94
CA ALA A 134 6.47 25.04 0.81
C ALA A 134 5.03 24.58 0.65
N SER A 135 4.76 23.66 -0.28
CA SER A 135 3.44 23.04 -0.43
C SER A 135 2.96 22.33 0.84
N VAL A 136 3.84 21.62 1.55
CA VAL A 136 3.48 21.00 2.83
C VAL A 136 3.01 22.05 3.85
N CYS A 137 3.71 23.19 3.93
CA CYS A 137 3.34 24.28 4.85
C CYS A 137 2.05 24.99 4.40
N GLU A 138 1.98 25.41 3.12
CA GLU A 138 0.86 26.19 2.60
C GLU A 138 -0.47 25.41 2.56
N HIS A 139 -0.40 24.10 2.43
CA HIS A 139 -1.57 23.23 2.44
C HIS A 139 -1.82 22.57 3.82
N GLU A 140 -1.04 22.90 4.85
CA GLU A 140 -1.17 22.34 6.21
C GLU A 140 -1.14 20.79 6.21
N LEU A 141 -0.27 20.18 5.37
CA LEU A 141 -0.20 18.73 5.22
C LEU A 141 0.50 18.07 6.42
N ARG A 142 0.10 16.85 6.68
CA ARG A 142 0.71 16.01 7.72
C ARG A 142 1.51 14.87 7.07
N LEU A 143 2.82 14.84 7.28
CA LEU A 143 3.69 13.73 6.90
C LEU A 143 3.93 12.84 8.11
N VAL A 144 3.49 11.59 8.07
CA VAL A 144 3.53 10.67 9.20
C VAL A 144 4.26 9.38 8.82
N GLY A 145 5.39 9.10 9.46
CA GLY A 145 6.08 7.82 9.28
C GLY A 145 5.32 6.67 9.95
N SER A 146 5.37 5.49 9.34
CA SER A 146 4.84 4.26 9.92
C SER A 146 5.81 3.11 9.70
N LEU A 147 6.17 2.41 10.76
CA LEU A 147 7.13 1.30 10.72
C LEU A 147 6.67 0.19 11.65
N MET A 148 6.75 -1.06 11.15
CA MET A 148 6.43 -2.24 11.93
C MET A 148 4.97 -2.24 12.44
N TYR A 149 4.75 -2.75 13.64
CA TYR A 149 3.45 -2.98 14.26
C TYR A 149 3.58 -3.16 15.77
N GLN A 150 2.46 -3.16 16.46
CA GLN A 150 2.33 -3.51 17.87
C GLN A 150 1.50 -4.78 18.03
N ARG A 151 1.49 -5.37 19.23
CA ARG A 151 0.71 -6.58 19.53
C ARG A 151 -0.78 -6.48 19.16
N PRO A 152 -1.49 -5.37 19.42
CA PRO A 152 -2.90 -5.25 19.00
C PRO A 152 -3.09 -5.31 17.48
N ASP A 153 -2.12 -4.79 16.72
CA ASP A 153 -2.16 -4.84 15.25
C ASP A 153 -2.05 -6.28 14.75
N TYR A 154 -1.20 -7.07 15.40
CA TYR A 154 -1.04 -8.50 15.10
C TYR A 154 -2.33 -9.29 15.37
N VAL A 155 -2.98 -9.03 16.50
CA VAL A 155 -4.27 -9.67 16.83
C VAL A 155 -5.31 -9.31 15.78
N ARG A 156 -5.41 -8.04 15.43
CA ARG A 156 -6.34 -7.56 14.40
C ARG A 156 -6.06 -8.17 13.02
N ALA A 157 -4.79 -8.34 12.66
CA ALA A 157 -4.40 -9.00 11.41
C ALA A 157 -4.90 -10.44 11.33
N VAL A 158 -4.73 -11.20 12.42
CA VAL A 158 -5.26 -12.57 12.53
C VAL A 158 -6.79 -12.58 12.36
N GLU A 159 -7.49 -11.68 13.05
CA GLU A 159 -8.96 -11.57 12.94
C GLU A 159 -9.42 -11.30 11.50
N TRP A 160 -8.80 -10.33 10.81
CA TRP A 160 -9.17 -9.98 9.44
C TRP A 160 -8.88 -11.08 8.43
N ILE A 161 -7.75 -11.79 8.59
CA ILE A 161 -7.42 -12.93 7.73
C ILE A 161 -8.40 -14.08 7.99
N ALA A 162 -8.65 -14.42 9.26
CA ALA A 162 -9.58 -15.51 9.63
C ALA A 162 -11.01 -15.23 9.17
N ALA A 163 -11.45 -13.97 9.18
CA ALA A 163 -12.76 -13.56 8.70
C ALA A 163 -12.84 -13.41 7.17
N GLY A 164 -11.75 -13.64 6.41
CA GLY A 164 -11.71 -13.46 4.96
C GLY A 164 -11.83 -12.00 4.50
N GLN A 165 -11.67 -11.03 5.41
CA GLN A 165 -11.70 -9.60 5.10
C GLN A 165 -10.44 -9.13 4.38
N VAL A 166 -9.31 -9.81 4.62
CA VAL A 166 -8.04 -9.63 3.92
C VAL A 166 -7.73 -10.91 3.15
N ARG A 167 -7.60 -10.76 1.84
CA ARG A 167 -7.23 -11.84 0.92
C ARG A 167 -5.72 -11.92 0.82
N THR A 168 -5.16 -13.10 1.03
CA THR A 168 -3.73 -13.36 0.99
C THR A 168 -3.32 -14.18 -0.23
N GLU A 169 -4.21 -15.03 -0.71
CA GLU A 169 -3.96 -16.00 -1.77
C GLU A 169 -3.44 -15.38 -3.07
N PRO A 170 -3.97 -14.23 -3.56
CA PRO A 170 -3.45 -13.64 -4.79
C PRO A 170 -2.00 -13.13 -4.66
N LEU A 171 -1.53 -12.92 -3.43
CA LEU A 171 -0.19 -12.41 -3.14
C LEU A 171 0.84 -13.53 -2.87
N ASP A 172 0.40 -14.78 -2.85
CA ASP A 172 1.25 -15.95 -2.74
C ASP A 172 1.82 -16.32 -4.11
N SER A 173 3.10 -15.99 -4.32
CA SER A 173 3.72 -16.17 -5.63
C SER A 173 4.33 -17.56 -5.82
N ARG A 174 5.06 -18.05 -4.84
CA ARG A 174 5.75 -19.33 -4.94
C ARG A 174 6.27 -19.82 -3.59
N HIS A 175 6.35 -21.15 -3.45
CA HIS A 175 6.93 -21.86 -2.34
C HIS A 175 8.20 -22.63 -2.75
N PHE A 176 9.16 -22.70 -1.85
CA PHE A 176 10.39 -23.44 -2.02
C PHE A 176 10.69 -24.24 -0.73
N PRO A 177 11.20 -25.47 -0.81
CA PRO A 177 11.67 -26.17 0.39
C PRO A 177 12.93 -25.47 0.94
N LEU A 178 13.23 -25.69 2.22
CA LEU A 178 14.36 -25.04 2.89
C LEU A 178 15.69 -25.25 2.16
N GLU A 179 15.91 -26.44 1.61
CA GLU A 179 17.13 -26.82 0.89
C GLU A 179 17.33 -26.00 -0.39
N ALA A 180 16.23 -25.47 -0.96
CA ALA A 180 16.22 -24.66 -2.19
C ALA A 180 16.15 -23.15 -1.91
N TYR A 181 16.52 -22.67 -0.72
CA TYR A 181 16.39 -21.25 -0.36
C TYR A 181 17.13 -20.29 -1.32
N LEU A 182 18.30 -20.71 -1.85
CA LEU A 182 19.03 -19.92 -2.84
C LEU A 182 18.27 -19.78 -4.18
N GLU A 183 17.50 -20.79 -4.55
CA GLU A 183 16.65 -20.73 -5.75
C GLU A 183 15.48 -19.77 -5.54
N ALA A 184 14.95 -19.66 -4.32
CA ALA A 184 13.94 -18.68 -3.97
C ALA A 184 14.44 -17.25 -4.19
N TYR A 185 15.66 -16.93 -3.76
CA TYR A 185 16.27 -15.61 -4.03
C TYR A 185 16.49 -15.37 -5.52
N ARG A 186 17.02 -16.35 -6.26
CA ARG A 186 17.17 -16.24 -7.72
C ARG A 186 15.84 -16.04 -8.43
N PHE A 187 14.78 -16.70 -7.94
CA PHE A 187 13.43 -16.51 -8.47
C PHE A 187 12.94 -15.07 -8.23
N ILE A 188 13.14 -14.52 -7.03
CA ILE A 188 12.77 -13.13 -6.72
C ILE A 188 13.50 -12.17 -7.66
N ASP A 189 14.81 -12.31 -7.81
CA ASP A 189 15.63 -11.44 -8.66
C ASP A 189 15.21 -11.52 -10.15
N SER A 190 14.93 -12.73 -10.66
CA SER A 190 14.53 -12.93 -12.05
C SER A 190 13.10 -12.54 -12.36
N SER A 191 12.21 -12.65 -11.39
CA SER A 191 10.79 -12.33 -11.53
C SER A 191 10.50 -10.83 -11.45
N GLY A 192 11.36 -10.06 -10.76
CA GLY A 192 11.21 -8.61 -10.60
C GLY A 192 9.81 -8.24 -10.10
N PRO A 193 9.07 -7.37 -10.82
CA PRO A 193 7.74 -6.94 -10.40
C PRO A 193 6.65 -8.03 -10.49
N ARG A 194 6.96 -9.22 -11.05
CA ARG A 194 6.01 -10.33 -11.20
C ARG A 194 5.97 -11.27 -10.01
N SER A 195 6.64 -10.96 -8.92
CA SER A 195 6.51 -11.70 -7.66
C SER A 195 6.02 -10.79 -6.54
N MET A 196 5.24 -11.34 -5.62
CA MET A 196 4.73 -10.65 -4.44
C MET A 196 5.35 -11.23 -3.17
N LYS A 197 4.87 -12.35 -2.68
CA LYS A 197 5.46 -13.06 -1.54
C LYS A 197 5.96 -14.43 -2.00
N VAL A 198 7.19 -14.74 -1.61
CA VAL A 198 7.83 -16.05 -1.82
C VAL A 198 8.08 -16.66 -0.47
N PHE A 199 7.77 -17.93 -0.32
CA PHE A 199 7.86 -18.64 0.96
C PHE A 199 8.91 -19.74 0.92
N ILE A 200 9.52 -19.96 2.06
CA ILE A 200 10.33 -21.14 2.36
C ILE A 200 9.51 -22.03 3.28
N ASP A 201 9.24 -23.25 2.83
CA ASP A 201 8.56 -24.28 3.62
C ASP A 201 9.58 -24.99 4.50
N LEU A 202 9.26 -25.15 5.79
CA LEU A 202 10.11 -25.78 6.81
C LEU A 202 9.73 -27.22 7.05
#